data_0cea86b40ce188d09b8b9b914c6634f7
#
_entry.id   0cea86b40ce188d09b8b9b914c6634f7
#
_cell.length_a   1.000
_cell.length_b   1.000
_cell.length_c   1.000
_cell.angle_alpha   90.00
_cell.angle_beta   90.00
_cell.angle_gamma   90.00
#
_symmetry.space_group_name_H-M   'P 1'
#
loop_
_entity.id
_entity.type
_entity.pdbx_description
1 polymer ?
#
loop_
_entity_poly.entity_id
_entity_poly.type
_entity_poly.pdbx_seq_one_letter_code
_entity_poly.pdbx_strand_id
1 'polypeptide(L)'
;MSYELGMQAVNLEMPDIVPRTEYSYQLAYELLHAVTGIAVNKDSDDDTKFNAITAFERAWDISLFWATGIGSNIFGDKRTTMGHAGFEEGYGDYRDNKHEAFTDIEEIYNL
;
A
#
# COMPACT_ATOMS: atom_id res chain seq x y z
N MET A 1 -13.87 -10.33 -12.83
CA MET A 1 -13.62 -11.54 -12.05
C MET A 1 -13.07 -11.25 -10.68
N SER A 2 -11.91 -10.59 -10.54
CA SER A 2 -11.40 -10.30 -9.19
C SER A 2 -12.28 -9.35 -8.38
N TYR A 3 -12.93 -8.38 -9.01
CA TYR A 3 -13.85 -7.47 -8.32
C TYR A 3 -15.07 -8.19 -7.74
N GLU A 4 -15.75 -9.02 -8.55
CA GLU A 4 -16.91 -9.79 -8.10
C GLU A 4 -16.54 -10.75 -6.96
N LEU A 5 -15.37 -11.39 -7.06
CA LEU A 5 -14.85 -12.26 -6.02
C LEU A 5 -14.58 -11.50 -4.71
N GLY A 6 -13.99 -10.32 -4.81
CA GLY A 6 -13.77 -9.45 -3.67
C GLY A 6 -15.09 -8.99 -3.04
N MET A 7 -16.08 -8.62 -3.86
CA MET A 7 -17.40 -8.19 -3.37
C MET A 7 -18.19 -9.31 -2.70
N GLN A 8 -18.07 -10.54 -3.17
CA GLN A 8 -18.66 -11.69 -2.47
C GLN A 8 -18.10 -11.81 -1.04
N ALA A 9 -16.78 -11.70 -0.88
CA ALA A 9 -16.18 -11.76 0.45
C ALA A 9 -16.61 -10.58 1.34
N VAL A 10 -16.71 -9.37 0.80
CA VAL A 10 -17.20 -8.18 1.54
C VAL A 10 -18.65 -8.37 1.97
N ASN A 11 -19.48 -9.00 1.14
CA ASN A 11 -20.88 -9.29 1.43
C ASN A 11 -21.07 -10.54 2.32
N LEU A 12 -19.99 -11.14 2.83
CA LEU A 12 -20.04 -12.38 3.62
C LEU A 12 -20.61 -13.57 2.84
N GLU A 13 -20.53 -13.54 1.53
CA GLU A 13 -20.82 -14.65 0.66
C GLU A 13 -19.57 -15.55 0.56
N MET A 14 -19.75 -16.85 0.49
CA MET A 14 -18.62 -17.78 0.35
C MET A 14 -18.23 -17.90 -1.14
N PRO A 15 -17.14 -17.28 -1.58
CA PRO A 15 -16.68 -17.44 -2.95
C PRO A 15 -16.04 -18.82 -3.16
N ASP A 16 -16.05 -19.30 -4.40
CA ASP A 16 -15.40 -20.56 -4.78
C ASP A 16 -13.88 -20.53 -4.63
N ILE A 17 -13.30 -19.35 -4.70
CA ILE A 17 -11.85 -19.11 -4.58
C ILE A 17 -11.63 -18.00 -3.55
N VAL A 18 -10.63 -18.17 -2.69
CA VAL A 18 -10.25 -17.14 -1.71
C VAL A 18 -9.77 -15.88 -2.43
N PRO A 19 -10.41 -14.72 -2.20
CA PRO A 19 -9.96 -13.45 -2.79
C PRO A 19 -8.54 -13.10 -2.33
N ARG A 20 -7.71 -12.70 -3.28
CA ARG A 20 -6.36 -12.24 -2.98
C ARG A 20 -6.34 -10.76 -2.65
N THR A 21 -5.64 -10.41 -1.60
CA THR A 21 -5.32 -9.01 -1.26
C THR A 21 -3.83 -8.86 -0.97
N GLU A 22 -3.26 -7.77 -1.44
CA GLU A 22 -1.88 -7.38 -1.17
C GLU A 22 -1.83 -5.86 -1.03
N TYR A 23 -0.90 -5.30 -0.25
CA TYR A 23 -0.86 -3.87 -0.02
C TYR A 23 0.53 -3.22 -0.13
N SER A 24 1.60 -3.98 -0.25
CA SER A 24 2.98 -3.45 -0.20
C SER A 24 3.75 -3.51 -1.51
N TYR A 25 3.12 -3.97 -2.60
CA TYR A 25 3.79 -4.17 -3.89
C TYR A 25 4.00 -2.88 -4.71
N GLN A 26 3.30 -1.79 -4.41
CA GLN A 26 3.31 -0.57 -5.24
C GLN A 26 4.69 0.07 -5.37
N LEU A 27 5.56 -0.11 -4.38
CA LEU A 27 6.93 0.38 -4.40
C LEU A 27 7.96 -0.67 -4.80
N ALA A 28 7.50 -1.89 -5.08
CA ALA A 28 8.33 -3.02 -5.48
C ALA A 28 8.63 -2.99 -6.98
N TYR A 29 9.31 -1.96 -7.45
CA TYR A 29 9.50 -1.70 -8.88
C TYR A 29 10.16 -2.86 -9.65
N GLU A 30 11.12 -3.54 -9.05
CA GLU A 30 11.76 -4.70 -9.67
C GLU A 30 10.75 -5.86 -9.84
N LEU A 31 9.91 -6.10 -8.84
CA LEU A 31 8.85 -7.10 -8.90
C LEU A 31 7.79 -6.71 -9.95
N LEU A 32 7.37 -5.45 -9.97
CA LEU A 32 6.44 -4.94 -10.97
C LEU A 32 6.99 -5.16 -12.38
N HIS A 33 8.26 -4.79 -12.61
CA HIS A 33 8.92 -5.01 -13.89
C HIS A 33 9.03 -6.48 -14.26
N ALA A 34 9.47 -7.33 -13.33
CA ALA A 34 9.62 -8.76 -13.58
C ALA A 34 8.32 -9.46 -13.98
N VAL A 35 7.19 -9.05 -13.39
CA VAL A 35 5.88 -9.66 -13.64
C VAL A 35 5.20 -9.06 -14.88
N THR A 36 5.31 -7.75 -15.08
CA THR A 36 4.56 -7.04 -16.13
C THR A 36 5.35 -6.78 -17.39
N GLY A 37 6.69 -6.80 -17.32
CA GLY A 37 7.58 -6.37 -18.39
C GLY A 37 7.65 -4.85 -18.58
N ILE A 38 6.90 -4.06 -17.80
CA ILE A 38 6.90 -2.60 -17.87
C ILE A 38 8.13 -2.08 -17.12
N ALA A 39 8.98 -1.34 -17.82
CA ALA A 39 10.15 -0.71 -17.19
C ALA A 39 9.69 0.43 -16.27
N VAL A 40 9.75 0.20 -14.96
CA VAL A 40 9.32 1.14 -13.92
C VAL A 40 10.36 1.20 -12.81
N ASN A 41 10.56 2.41 -12.28
CA ASN A 41 11.46 2.68 -11.15
C ASN A 41 10.93 3.88 -10.34
N LYS A 42 11.66 4.27 -9.29
CA LYS A 42 11.28 5.39 -8.42
C LYS A 42 11.12 6.73 -9.17
N ASP A 43 11.91 6.94 -10.22
CA ASP A 43 11.96 8.19 -11.00
C ASP A 43 10.99 8.19 -12.19
N SER A 44 10.29 7.07 -12.44
CA SER A 44 9.27 6.99 -13.48
C SER A 44 8.11 7.94 -13.17
N ASP A 45 7.46 8.44 -14.24
CA ASP A 45 6.25 9.25 -14.11
C ASP A 45 5.08 8.45 -13.51
N ASP A 46 4.07 9.18 -13.04
CA ASP A 46 2.93 8.59 -12.34
C ASP A 46 2.09 7.69 -13.26
N ASP A 47 1.99 8.01 -14.55
CA ASP A 47 1.26 7.19 -15.52
C ASP A 47 1.96 5.84 -15.71
N THR A 48 3.28 5.82 -15.84
CA THR A 48 4.07 4.59 -15.94
C THR A 48 3.92 3.74 -14.69
N LYS A 49 4.02 4.36 -13.50
CA LYS A 49 3.82 3.66 -12.22
C LYS A 49 2.42 3.07 -12.11
N PHE A 50 1.40 3.87 -12.42
CA PHE A 50 0.00 3.42 -12.39
C PHE A 50 -0.25 2.25 -13.36
N ASN A 51 0.28 2.32 -14.57
CA ASN A 51 0.15 1.25 -15.56
C ASN A 51 0.82 -0.04 -15.10
N ALA A 52 2.03 0.05 -14.52
CA ALA A 52 2.74 -1.12 -13.99
C ALA A 52 2.00 -1.76 -12.82
N ILE A 53 1.49 -0.96 -11.88
CA ILE A 53 0.69 -1.43 -10.75
C ILE A 53 -0.58 -2.12 -11.23
N THR A 54 -1.34 -1.49 -12.12
CA THR A 54 -2.59 -2.05 -12.66
C THR A 54 -2.35 -3.35 -13.44
N ALA A 55 -1.27 -3.41 -14.21
CA ALA A 55 -0.89 -4.63 -14.93
C ALA A 55 -0.52 -5.76 -13.97
N PHE A 56 0.19 -5.45 -12.88
CA PHE A 56 0.54 -6.40 -11.84
C PHE A 56 -0.70 -6.94 -11.13
N GLU A 57 -1.62 -6.06 -10.74
CA GLU A 57 -2.89 -6.44 -10.09
C GLU A 57 -3.69 -7.41 -10.95
N ARG A 58 -3.74 -7.17 -12.25
CA ARG A 58 -4.39 -8.09 -13.20
C ARG A 58 -3.66 -9.41 -13.34
N ALA A 59 -2.33 -9.39 -13.42
CA ALA A 59 -1.52 -10.59 -13.58
C ALA A 59 -1.62 -11.52 -12.36
N TRP A 60 -1.75 -10.93 -11.17
CA TRP A 60 -1.84 -11.65 -9.91
C TRP A 60 -3.28 -11.82 -9.42
N ASP A 61 -4.27 -11.40 -10.18
CA ASP A 61 -5.70 -11.48 -9.85
C ASP A 61 -6.04 -10.94 -8.46
N ILE A 62 -5.51 -9.74 -8.16
CA ILE A 62 -5.76 -9.07 -6.89
C ILE A 62 -7.21 -8.60 -6.86
N SER A 63 -7.97 -9.07 -5.89
CA SER A 63 -9.41 -8.85 -5.78
C SER A 63 -9.76 -7.64 -4.92
N LEU A 64 -8.94 -7.35 -3.92
CA LEU A 64 -9.17 -6.28 -2.97
C LEU A 64 -7.86 -5.52 -2.74
N PHE A 65 -7.94 -4.22 -2.78
CA PHE A 65 -6.89 -3.34 -2.32
C PHE A 65 -7.20 -2.87 -0.90
N TRP A 66 -6.27 -3.11 0.01
CA TRP A 66 -6.40 -2.65 1.38
C TRP A 66 -5.49 -1.44 1.61
N ALA A 67 -6.10 -0.33 1.99
CA ALA A 67 -5.38 0.88 2.36
C ALA A 67 -6.02 1.49 3.60
N THR A 68 -5.21 2.12 4.43
CA THR A 68 -5.71 2.82 5.62
C THR A 68 -6.53 4.06 5.27
N GLY A 69 -6.43 4.55 4.04
CA GLY A 69 -7.13 5.75 3.58
C GLY A 69 -6.61 7.06 4.19
N ILE A 70 -5.63 6.97 5.09
CA ILE A 70 -5.05 8.13 5.78
C ILE A 70 -3.64 8.36 5.21
N GLY A 71 -3.48 9.47 4.49
CA GLY A 71 -2.16 9.87 3.99
C GLY A 71 -1.25 10.32 5.14
N SER A 72 0.02 9.99 5.05
CA SER A 72 1.03 10.37 6.06
C SER A 72 1.18 11.88 6.25
N ASN A 73 0.73 12.69 5.29
CA ASN A 73 0.76 14.15 5.32
C ASN A 73 -0.33 14.78 6.20
N ILE A 74 -1.35 14.04 6.62
CA ILE A 74 -2.43 14.56 7.48
C ILE A 74 -1.88 15.02 8.83
N PHE A 75 -0.87 14.33 9.33
CA PHE A 75 -0.22 14.65 10.61
C PHE A 75 1.02 15.54 10.47
N GLY A 76 1.29 16.09 9.29
CA GLY A 76 2.47 16.91 9.02
C GLY A 76 3.75 16.13 9.30
N ASP A 77 4.64 16.71 10.12
CA ASP A 77 5.91 16.09 10.51
C ASP A 77 5.78 15.11 11.70
N LYS A 78 4.57 14.97 12.26
CA LYS A 78 4.33 14.08 13.40
C LYS A 78 4.28 12.63 12.95
N ARG A 79 5.02 11.78 13.64
CA ARG A 79 5.12 10.34 13.37
C ARG A 79 4.82 9.57 14.64
N THR A 80 4.09 8.47 14.50
CA THR A 80 3.80 7.60 15.63
C THR A 80 4.94 6.64 15.88
N THR A 81 5.16 6.24 17.13
CA THR A 81 6.09 5.17 17.51
C THR A 81 5.63 3.79 17.03
N MET A 82 4.36 3.66 16.65
CA MET A 82 3.76 2.43 16.11
C MET A 82 4.22 2.10 14.68
N GLY A 83 5.02 2.96 14.09
CA GLY A 83 5.75 2.64 12.89
C GLY A 83 5.00 2.95 11.61
N HIS A 84 5.49 3.94 10.91
CA HIS A 84 5.41 3.91 9.46
C HIS A 84 6.54 3.01 8.97
N ALA A 85 6.20 1.87 8.39
CA ALA A 85 7.18 1.12 7.61
C ALA A 85 7.57 2.01 6.42
N GLY A 86 8.76 2.55 6.45
CA GLY A 86 9.38 3.14 5.28
C GLY A 86 10.10 2.02 4.55
N PHE A 87 9.77 1.81 3.28
CA PHE A 87 10.50 0.86 2.44
C PHE A 87 11.60 1.65 1.71
N GLU A 88 12.85 1.39 2.05
CA GLU A 88 14.01 1.83 1.25
C GLU A 88 14.24 0.89 0.07
N GLU A 89 15.06 1.31 -0.89
CA GLU A 89 15.57 0.42 -1.95
C GLU A 89 16.13 -0.86 -1.32
N GLY A 90 15.48 -1.99 -1.58
CA GLY A 90 15.88 -3.29 -1.02
C GLY A 90 14.92 -3.88 0.02
N TYR A 91 13.73 -3.28 0.20
CA TYR A 91 12.66 -3.83 1.05
C TYR A 91 13.00 -3.96 2.54
N GLY A 92 13.98 -3.21 3.04
CA GLY A 92 14.22 -3.12 4.48
C GLY A 92 13.08 -2.40 5.19
N ASP A 93 12.48 -3.07 6.19
CA ASP A 93 11.54 -2.42 7.11
C ASP A 93 12.31 -1.42 7.96
N TYR A 94 12.22 -0.13 7.61
CA TYR A 94 12.80 0.95 8.38
C TYR A 94 11.73 1.53 9.32
N ARG A 95 11.94 1.38 10.61
CA ARG A 95 11.11 2.02 11.65
C ARG A 95 11.89 3.16 12.28
N ASP A 96 11.47 4.38 12.00
CA ASP A 96 11.95 5.53 12.74
C ASP A 96 11.24 5.61 14.09
N ASN A 97 11.90 5.13 15.14
CA ASN A 97 11.38 5.13 16.50
C ASN A 97 11.68 6.43 17.26
N LYS A 98 12.13 7.48 16.57
CA LYS A 98 12.71 8.65 17.23
C LYS A 98 11.72 9.72 17.68
N HIS A 99 10.44 9.61 17.29
CA HIS A 99 9.47 10.66 17.61
C HIS A 99 8.16 10.07 18.12
N GLU A 100 7.82 10.41 19.36
CA GLU A 100 6.45 10.29 19.82
C GLU A 100 5.60 11.29 19.05
N ALA A 101 4.50 10.83 18.44
CA ALA A 101 3.64 11.69 17.66
C ALA A 101 2.97 12.75 18.53
N PHE A 102 2.63 12.37 19.75
CA PHE A 102 1.94 13.20 20.72
C PHE A 102 2.47 12.88 22.11
N THR A 103 2.84 13.90 22.86
CA THR A 103 3.27 13.80 24.26
C THR A 103 2.13 14.06 25.22
N ASP A 104 1.08 14.74 24.76
CA ASP A 104 -0.11 15.04 25.51
C ASP A 104 -1.37 14.81 24.67
N ILE A 105 -2.44 14.36 25.32
CA ILE A 105 -3.73 14.13 24.67
C ILE A 105 -4.34 15.42 24.09
N GLU A 106 -4.04 16.56 24.70
CA GLU A 106 -4.49 17.88 24.24
C GLU A 106 -3.93 18.25 22.85
N GLU A 107 -2.80 17.69 22.47
CA GLU A 107 -2.22 17.92 21.14
C GLU A 107 -3.07 17.34 20.01
N ILE A 108 -3.86 16.30 20.31
CA ILE A 108 -4.75 15.67 19.33
C ILE A 108 -5.92 16.58 18.98
N TYR A 109 -6.40 17.37 19.94
CA TYR A 109 -7.53 18.28 19.73
C TYR A 109 -7.14 19.57 19.00
N ASN A 110 -5.85 19.82 18.81
CA ASN A 110 -5.31 21.00 18.14
C ASN A 110 -4.82 20.70 16.71
N LEU A 111 -5.13 19.53 16.18
CA LEU A 111 -4.92 19.17 14.78
C LEU A 111 -6.03 19.82 13.93
#